data_710101b4326830b2303b280bee26ba43
#
_entry.id   710101b4326830b2303b280bee26ba43
#
_cell.length_a   1.000
_cell.length_b   1.000
_cell.length_c   1.000
_cell.angle_alpha   90.00
_cell.angle_beta   90.00
_cell.angle_gamma   90.00
#
_symmetry.space_group_name_H-M   'P 1'
#
loop_
_entity.id
_entity.type
_entity.pdbx_description
1 polymer ?
#
loop_
_entity_poly.entity_id
_entity_poly.type
_entity_poly.pdbx_seq_one_letter_code
_entity_poly.pdbx_strand_id
1 'polypeptide(L)' 'MLVAQYNVGDNVNVDGRDAIITRVDTESWVTGGVQPYYWVRLECDGSRELHAEEDINSGELLSVITFNS' A
#
# COMPACT_ATOMS: atom_id res chain seq x y z
N MET A 1 -9.63 14.32 9.81
CA MET A 1 -9.55 13.70 8.48
C MET A 1 -8.15 13.15 8.25
N LEU A 2 -8.05 11.92 7.81
CA LEU A 2 -6.75 11.32 7.50
C LEU A 2 -6.30 11.69 6.10
N VAL A 3 -5.00 11.90 5.94
CA VAL A 3 -4.42 12.18 4.64
C VAL A 3 -3.71 10.93 4.14
N ALA A 4 -4.13 10.42 2.99
CA ALA A 4 -3.54 9.22 2.41
C ALA A 4 -2.22 9.57 1.73
N GLN A 5 -1.18 8.76 1.98
CA GLN A 5 0.12 8.93 1.33
C GLN A 5 0.13 8.35 -0.08
N TYR A 6 -0.75 7.40 -0.36
CA TYR A 6 -0.78 6.70 -1.64
C TYR A 6 -2.11 6.93 -2.32
N ASN A 7 -2.11 6.82 -3.64
CA ASN A 7 -3.31 7.00 -4.45
C ASN A 7 -3.63 5.74 -5.23
N VAL A 8 -4.89 5.64 -5.66
CA VAL A 8 -5.29 4.55 -6.55
C VAL A 8 -4.40 4.55 -7.79
N GLY A 9 -3.90 3.37 -8.15
CA GLY A 9 -3.00 3.21 -9.27
C GLY A 9 -1.52 3.25 -8.91
N ASP A 10 -1.18 3.60 -7.67
CA ASP A 10 0.21 3.62 -7.24
C ASP A 10 0.77 2.22 -7.09
N ASN A 11 2.02 2.06 -7.50
CA ASN A 11 2.76 0.82 -7.28
C ASN A 11 3.37 0.85 -5.89
N VAL A 12 3.10 -0.18 -5.11
CA VAL A 12 3.59 -0.28 -3.75
C VAL A 12 4.13 -1.67 -3.49
N ASN A 13 4.75 -1.85 -2.34
CA ASN A 13 5.27 -3.14 -1.90
C ASN A 13 4.64 -3.52 -0.58
N VAL A 14 4.15 -4.75 -0.49
CA VAL A 14 3.55 -5.31 0.72
C VAL A 14 4.24 -6.63 1.02
N ASP A 15 4.98 -6.68 2.12
CA ASP A 15 5.72 -7.88 2.52
C ASP A 15 6.63 -8.44 1.43
N GLY A 16 7.29 -7.56 0.68
CA GLY A 16 8.19 -7.96 -0.38
C GLY A 16 7.51 -8.31 -1.70
N ARG A 17 6.19 -8.09 -1.79
CA ARG A 17 5.42 -8.40 -3.00
C ARG A 17 4.93 -7.12 -3.65
N ASP A 18 5.03 -7.05 -4.97
CA ASP A 18 4.54 -5.90 -5.72
C ASP A 18 3.02 -5.90 -5.79
N ALA A 19 2.44 -4.73 -5.61
CA ALA A 19 0.99 -4.57 -5.64
C ALA A 19 0.61 -3.21 -6.21
N ILE A 20 -0.65 -3.07 -6.58
CA ILE A 20 -1.21 -1.81 -7.07
C ILE A 20 -2.40 -1.45 -6.20
N ILE A 21 -2.45 -0.20 -5.77
CA ILE A 21 -3.56 0.28 -4.94
C ILE A 21 -4.81 0.41 -5.81
N THR A 22 -5.88 -0.25 -5.37
CA THR A 22 -7.16 -0.22 -6.08
C THR A 22 -8.20 0.64 -5.37
N ARG A 23 -8.02 0.87 -4.05
CA ARG A 23 -8.95 1.69 -3.29
C ARG A 23 -8.25 2.24 -2.06
N VAL A 24 -8.59 3.46 -1.69
CA VAL A 24 -8.09 4.11 -0.47
C VAL A 24 -9.26 4.32 0.48
N ASP A 25 -9.09 3.87 1.72
CA ASP A 25 -10.09 4.04 2.77
C ASP A 25 -9.50 4.89 3.90
N THR A 26 -9.94 6.15 3.98
CA THR A 26 -9.47 7.09 5.00
C THR A 26 -10.42 7.18 6.18
N GLU A 27 -11.52 6.44 6.16
CA GLU A 27 -12.54 6.47 7.20
C GLU A 27 -12.77 5.10 7.83
N SER A 28 -11.73 4.26 7.83
CA SER A 28 -11.87 2.90 8.31
C SER A 28 -12.19 2.86 9.80
N TRP A 29 -13.23 2.14 10.14
CA TRP A 29 -13.59 1.90 11.52
C TRP A 29 -12.70 0.85 12.18
N VAL A 30 -12.01 0.06 11.39
CA VAL A 30 -11.12 -0.99 11.90
C VAL A 30 -9.98 -0.40 12.72
N THR A 31 -9.45 0.74 12.26
CA THR A 31 -8.35 1.40 12.95
C THR A 31 -8.81 2.45 13.96
N GLY A 32 -10.10 2.71 14.06
CA GLY A 32 -10.59 3.83 14.83
C GLY A 32 -10.22 5.18 14.25
N GLY A 33 -9.88 5.22 12.96
CA GLY A 33 -9.54 6.45 12.27
C GLY A 33 -8.10 6.93 12.50
N VAL A 34 -7.22 6.05 12.97
CA VAL A 34 -5.84 6.41 13.28
C VAL A 34 -4.98 6.51 12.04
N GLN A 35 -5.23 5.66 11.05
CA GLN A 35 -4.47 5.66 9.80
C GLN A 35 -5.31 5.17 8.65
N PRO A 36 -4.97 5.55 7.40
CA PRO A 36 -5.67 5.05 6.23
C PRO A 36 -5.42 3.56 6.01
N TYR A 37 -6.39 2.89 5.39
CA TYR A 37 -6.25 1.53 4.90
C TYR A 37 -6.29 1.56 3.38
N TYR A 38 -5.62 0.59 2.77
CA TYR A 38 -5.52 0.51 1.33
C TYR A 38 -5.91 -0.88 0.85
N TRP A 39 -6.77 -0.92 -0.15
CA TRP A 39 -7.02 -2.15 -0.88
C TRP A 39 -5.98 -2.24 -1.99
N VAL A 40 -5.29 -3.34 -2.05
CA VAL A 40 -4.26 -3.56 -3.05
C VAL A 40 -4.53 -4.84 -3.82
N ARG A 41 -4.07 -4.89 -5.06
CA ARG A 41 -4.09 -6.11 -5.87
C ARG A 41 -2.66 -6.54 -6.08
N LEU A 42 -2.33 -7.75 -5.65
CA LEU A 42 -0.99 -8.30 -5.83
C LEU A 42 -0.76 -8.63 -7.30
N GLU A 43 0.39 -8.23 -7.82
CA GLU A 43 0.69 -8.49 -9.23
C GLU A 43 1.02 -9.95 -9.51
N CYS A 44 1.53 -10.67 -8.52
CA CYS A 44 1.95 -12.05 -8.71
C CYS A 44 0.78 -13.00 -9.01
N ASP A 45 -0.37 -12.78 -8.41
CA ASP A 45 -1.51 -13.69 -8.57
C ASP A 45 -2.86 -12.97 -8.72
N GLY A 46 -2.88 -11.64 -8.66
CA GLY A 46 -4.12 -10.88 -8.79
C GLY A 46 -4.98 -10.86 -7.54
N SER A 47 -4.50 -11.40 -6.43
CA SER A 47 -5.25 -11.39 -5.17
C SER A 47 -5.44 -9.97 -4.65
N ARG A 48 -6.56 -9.76 -3.93
CA ARG A 48 -6.83 -8.48 -3.29
C ARG A 48 -6.63 -8.62 -1.80
N GLU A 49 -5.96 -7.64 -1.20
CA GLU A 49 -5.72 -7.61 0.23
C GLU A 49 -5.96 -6.21 0.76
N LEU A 50 -6.30 -6.14 2.06
CA LEU A 50 -6.47 -4.87 2.76
C LEU A 50 -5.32 -4.69 3.71
N HIS A 51 -4.61 -3.58 3.61
CA HIS A 51 -3.45 -3.30 4.45
C HIS A 51 -3.50 -1.91 5.02
N ALA A 52 -3.01 -1.76 6.26
CA ALA A 52 -2.84 -0.45 6.86
C ALA A 52 -1.67 0.28 6.21
N GLU A 53 -1.67 1.60 6.29
CA GLU A 53 -0.62 2.42 5.68
C GLU A 53 0.78 2.02 6.15
N GLU A 54 0.93 1.67 7.42
CA GLU A 54 2.24 1.29 7.98
C GLU A 54 2.79 -0.01 7.38
N ASP A 55 1.92 -0.85 6.81
CA ASP A 55 2.32 -2.11 6.21
C ASP A 55 2.70 -1.98 4.73
N ILE A 56 2.55 -0.80 4.18
CA ILE A 56 2.78 -0.55 2.77
C ILE A 56 4.04 0.29 2.58
N ASN A 57 4.87 -0.12 1.63
CA ASN A 57 6.09 0.60 1.28
C ASN A 57 6.02 1.04 -0.18
N SER A 58 6.67 2.16 -0.48
CA SER A 58 6.79 2.62 -1.86
C SER A 58 7.68 1.65 -2.65
N GLY A 59 7.22 1.25 -3.83
CA GLY A 59 8.01 0.39 -4.69
C GLY A 59 9.33 1.01 -5.11
N GLU A 60 9.40 2.33 -5.14
CA GLU A 60 10.61 3.04 -5.52
C GLU A 60 11.74 2.85 -4.51
N LEU A 61 11.39 2.70 -3.23
CA LEU A 61 12.40 2.48 -2.20
C LEU A 61 13.18 1.20 -2.43
N LEU A 62 12.51 0.16 -2.88
CA LEU A 62 13.17 -1.10 -3.17
C LEU A 62 14.14 -0.96 -4.32
N SER A 63 13.78 -0.22 -5.35
CA SER A 63 14.66 0.02 -6.48
C SER A 63 15.92 0.76 -6.06
N VAL A 64 15.79 1.75 -5.19
CA VAL A 64 16.92 2.52 -4.70
C VAL A 64 17.85 1.64 -3.89
N ILE A 65 17.31 0.82 -3.00
CA ILE A 65 18.09 -0.09 -2.18
C ILE A 65 18.88 -1.08 -3.04
N THR A 66 18.21 -1.65 -4.02
CA THR A 66 18.84 -2.60 -4.93
C THR A 66 19.96 -1.94 -5.72
N PHE A 67 19.74 -0.72 -6.15
CA PHE A 67 20.70 0.02 -6.95
C PHE A 67 21.99 0.30 -6.18
N ASN A 68 21.88 0.56 -4.91
CA ASN A 68 23.02 0.92 -4.07
C ASN A 68 23.81 -0.27 -3.52
N SER A 69 23.32 -1.43 -3.73
CA SER A 69 24.02 -2.65 -3.28
C SER A 69 25.01 -3.21 -4.31
#